data_5457580e4ecadfc69532d6971eba2ff0
#
_entry.id   5457580e4ecadfc69532d6971eba2ff0
#
_cell.length_a   1.000
_cell.length_b   1.000
_cell.length_c   1.000
_cell.angle_alpha   90.00
_cell.angle_beta   90.00
_cell.angle_gamma   90.00
#
_symmetry.space_group_name_H-M   'P 1'
#
loop_
_entity.id
_entity.type
_entity.pdbx_description
1 polymer ?
#
loop_
_entity_poly.entity_id
_entity_poly.type
_entity_poly.pdbx_seq_one_letter_code
_entity_poly.pdbx_strand_id
1 'polypeptide(L)'
;MSAPQDISQNKALLWFMAAACGLCAGANYYSQPLIHSIQQYFAVTESKAALTVTFAQVSYALGLLFIVPIGDVANKTKFIPLLMTLCAMGLFLSAFSVNLPMLWVGTVLVGLFSVAAQVLIPLATMTVQPEKTGEVVGFLMSGLLVGILLSTSLAGLFSNLFHWKVIYVLSGVLMLILAYALKSRLPYVMRMKMDYGQIFVSMAQLLKQEKRLLLRALAGGFAFAAVSILYSTIALLLSSAHHLPDLVIGMVSLVGIFGALSTQYIGR
;
A
#
# COMPACT_ATOMS: atom_id res chain seq x y z
N MET A 1 -30.89 17.61 0.98
CA MET A 1 -29.71 16.78 0.62
C MET A 1 -28.61 17.76 0.22
N SER A 2 -27.59 17.95 1.07
CA SER A 2 -26.43 18.75 0.72
C SER A 2 -25.73 18.11 -0.47
N ALA A 3 -25.40 18.90 -1.50
CA ALA A 3 -24.62 18.44 -2.64
C ALA A 3 -23.33 17.75 -2.14
N PRO A 4 -22.87 16.68 -2.78
CA PRO A 4 -21.62 16.04 -2.42
C PRO A 4 -20.52 17.09 -2.45
N GLN A 5 -19.75 17.21 -1.36
CA GLN A 5 -18.62 18.14 -1.28
C GLN A 5 -17.62 17.75 -2.35
N ASP A 6 -17.48 18.58 -3.37
CA ASP A 6 -16.45 18.39 -4.42
C ASP A 6 -15.05 18.57 -3.77
N ILE A 7 -14.37 17.48 -3.53
CA ILE A 7 -13.02 17.48 -2.92
C ILE A 7 -11.94 17.98 -3.88
N SER A 8 -12.23 18.12 -5.18
CA SER A 8 -11.24 18.58 -6.17
C SER A 8 -10.67 19.96 -5.85
N GLN A 9 -11.44 20.78 -5.15
CA GLN A 9 -11.03 22.12 -4.73
C GLN A 9 -10.25 22.13 -3.40
N ASN A 10 -10.33 21.04 -2.62
CA ASN A 10 -9.62 20.94 -1.34
C ASN A 10 -8.24 20.29 -1.51
N LYS A 11 -7.29 21.11 -1.99
CA LYS A 11 -5.91 20.64 -2.24
C LYS A 11 -5.27 20.01 -0.99
N ALA A 12 -5.52 20.55 0.20
CA ALA A 12 -4.97 20.01 1.44
C ALA A 12 -5.48 18.56 1.68
N LEU A 13 -6.78 18.32 1.50
CA LEU A 13 -7.33 16.98 1.64
C LEU A 13 -6.75 16.02 0.60
N LEU A 14 -6.62 16.44 -0.66
CA LEU A 14 -6.01 15.62 -1.71
C LEU A 14 -4.56 15.24 -1.38
N TRP A 15 -3.77 16.17 -0.83
CA TRP A 15 -2.41 15.87 -0.37
C TRP A 15 -2.38 14.88 0.78
N PHE A 16 -3.27 15.00 1.78
CA PHE A 16 -3.40 14.02 2.87
C PHE A 16 -3.80 12.65 2.34
N MET A 17 -4.73 12.58 1.39
CA MET A 17 -5.14 11.32 0.76
C MET A 17 -4.00 10.70 -0.05
N ALA A 18 -3.27 11.48 -0.86
CA ALA A 18 -2.14 11.00 -1.63
C ALA A 18 -1.01 10.49 -0.73
N ALA A 19 -0.68 11.24 0.34
CA ALA A 19 0.30 10.82 1.35
C ALA A 19 -0.14 9.53 2.06
N ALA A 20 -1.43 9.40 2.40
CA ALA A 20 -1.97 8.17 3.00
C ALA A 20 -1.92 6.99 2.04
N CYS A 21 -2.25 7.19 0.75
CA CYS A 21 -2.11 6.16 -0.28
C CYS A 21 -0.66 5.69 -0.39
N GLY A 22 0.29 6.63 -0.45
CA GLY A 22 1.71 6.33 -0.55
C GLY A 22 2.24 5.61 0.69
N LEU A 23 1.89 6.05 1.88
CA LEU A 23 2.34 5.46 3.13
C LEU A 23 1.75 4.05 3.33
N CYS A 24 0.45 3.86 3.05
CA CYS A 24 -0.19 2.55 3.14
C CYS A 24 0.44 1.55 2.15
N ALA A 25 0.53 1.94 0.88
CA ALA A 25 1.10 1.06 -0.14
C ALA A 25 2.59 0.79 0.14
N GLY A 26 3.36 1.83 0.50
CA GLY A 26 4.79 1.73 0.79
C GLY A 26 5.10 0.83 1.98
N ALA A 27 4.25 0.82 3.02
CA ALA A 27 4.45 -0.01 4.20
C ALA A 27 4.59 -1.51 3.89
N ASN A 28 3.98 -1.97 2.80
CA ASN A 28 4.03 -3.36 2.35
C ASN A 28 5.37 -3.75 1.69
N TYR A 29 6.23 -2.76 1.40
CA TYR A 29 7.48 -2.96 0.66
C TYR A 29 8.75 -2.78 1.51
N TYR A 30 8.64 -2.38 2.80
CA TYR A 30 9.82 -2.14 3.64
C TYR A 30 10.74 -3.35 3.78
N SER A 31 10.18 -4.55 3.86
CA SER A 31 10.96 -5.78 4.05
C SER A 31 11.83 -6.16 2.85
N GLN A 32 11.54 -5.68 1.64
CA GLN A 32 12.30 -6.05 0.44
C GLN A 32 13.79 -5.66 0.53
N PRO A 33 14.16 -4.39 0.77
CA PRO A 33 15.56 -4.03 0.90
C PRO A 33 16.19 -4.48 2.22
N LEU A 34 15.39 -4.92 3.21
CA LEU A 34 15.84 -5.25 4.56
C LEU A 34 16.09 -6.75 4.79
N ILE A 35 16.02 -7.59 3.75
CA ILE A 35 16.16 -9.06 3.88
C ILE A 35 17.49 -9.40 4.58
N HIS A 36 18.58 -8.77 4.18
CA HIS A 36 19.90 -8.99 4.76
C HIS A 36 19.96 -8.57 6.24
N SER A 37 19.45 -7.39 6.58
CA SER A 37 19.40 -6.91 7.97
C SER A 37 18.52 -7.80 8.86
N ILE A 38 17.39 -8.30 8.33
CA ILE A 38 16.49 -9.25 9.02
C ILE A 38 17.22 -10.58 9.25
N GLN A 39 17.91 -11.10 8.23
CA GLN A 39 18.69 -12.32 8.30
C GLN A 39 19.75 -12.24 9.40
N GLN A 40 20.53 -11.18 9.42
CA GLN A 40 21.61 -10.99 10.41
C GLN A 40 21.03 -10.81 11.83
N TYR A 41 20.00 -10.00 11.97
CA TYR A 41 19.43 -9.68 13.30
C TYR A 41 18.84 -10.91 14.01
N PHE A 42 18.14 -11.77 13.27
CA PHE A 42 17.52 -12.98 13.84
C PHE A 42 18.40 -14.23 13.70
N ALA A 43 19.59 -14.13 13.12
CA ALA A 43 20.51 -15.24 12.86
C ALA A 43 19.85 -16.43 12.15
N VAL A 44 19.07 -16.13 11.09
CA VAL A 44 18.31 -17.11 10.30
C VAL A 44 18.88 -17.22 8.88
N THR A 45 18.41 -18.21 8.12
CA THR A 45 18.76 -18.34 6.70
C THR A 45 18.09 -17.24 5.87
N GLU A 46 18.72 -16.86 4.76
CA GLU A 46 18.20 -15.87 3.81
C GLU A 46 16.78 -16.26 3.34
N SER A 47 16.53 -17.53 3.05
CA SER A 47 15.22 -18.04 2.66
C SER A 47 14.15 -17.76 3.73
N LYS A 48 14.48 -17.93 5.02
CA LYS A 48 13.55 -17.61 6.12
C LYS A 48 13.29 -16.10 6.24
N ALA A 49 14.32 -15.28 6.06
CA ALA A 49 14.16 -13.83 6.04
C ALA A 49 13.30 -13.37 4.85
N ALA A 50 13.50 -13.94 3.66
CA ALA A 50 12.74 -13.64 2.46
C ALA A 50 11.25 -14.03 2.56
N LEU A 51 10.86 -15.00 3.41
CA LEU A 51 9.45 -15.29 3.70
C LEU A 51 8.68 -14.08 4.24
N THR A 52 9.37 -13.11 4.86
CA THR A 52 8.74 -11.85 5.30
C THR A 52 8.09 -11.11 4.13
N VAL A 53 8.77 -11.06 2.96
CA VAL A 53 8.22 -10.46 1.75
C VAL A 53 7.02 -11.27 1.23
N THR A 54 7.11 -12.59 1.26
CA THR A 54 6.00 -13.47 0.85
C THR A 54 4.77 -13.25 1.74
N PHE A 55 4.94 -13.20 3.06
CA PHE A 55 3.84 -12.93 3.99
C PHE A 55 3.22 -11.54 3.75
N ALA A 56 4.02 -10.52 3.46
CA ALA A 56 3.53 -9.20 3.11
C ALA A 56 2.61 -9.26 1.87
N GLN A 57 3.08 -9.88 0.78
CA GLN A 57 2.34 -9.92 -0.47
C GLN A 57 1.09 -10.79 -0.40
N VAL A 58 1.17 -11.96 0.23
CA VAL A 58 0.02 -12.87 0.40
C VAL A 58 -1.05 -12.22 1.27
N SER A 59 -0.67 -11.63 2.40
CA SER A 59 -1.63 -10.95 3.28
C SER A 59 -2.24 -9.71 2.62
N TYR A 60 -1.48 -8.96 1.82
CA TYR A 60 -2.01 -7.87 1.02
C TYR A 60 -3.05 -8.35 -0.01
N ALA A 61 -2.77 -9.43 -0.72
CA ALA A 61 -3.72 -10.03 -1.66
C ALA A 61 -5.01 -10.49 -0.95
N LEU A 62 -4.90 -11.09 0.25
CA LEU A 62 -6.05 -11.44 1.08
C LEU A 62 -6.81 -10.20 1.55
N GLY A 63 -6.10 -9.13 1.89
CA GLY A 63 -6.69 -7.84 2.23
C GLY A 63 -7.49 -7.24 1.07
N LEU A 64 -6.95 -7.28 -0.16
CA LEU A 64 -7.64 -6.85 -1.36
C LEU A 64 -8.93 -7.65 -1.61
N LEU A 65 -8.85 -8.95 -1.41
CA LEU A 65 -9.98 -9.85 -1.68
C LEU A 65 -11.08 -9.73 -0.61
N PHE A 66 -10.72 -9.65 0.67
CA PHE A 66 -11.69 -9.76 1.77
C PHE A 66 -11.96 -8.43 2.48
N ILE A 67 -10.98 -7.54 2.60
CA ILE A 67 -11.15 -6.30 3.38
C ILE A 67 -11.64 -5.14 2.50
N VAL A 68 -11.13 -5.00 1.28
CA VAL A 68 -11.56 -3.91 0.38
C VAL A 68 -13.06 -3.94 0.12
N PRO A 69 -13.71 -5.09 -0.17
CA PRO A 69 -15.16 -5.15 -0.36
C PRO A 69 -15.98 -4.68 0.86
N ILE A 70 -15.45 -4.82 2.09
CA ILE A 70 -16.11 -4.26 3.28
C ILE A 70 -16.23 -2.72 3.14
N GLY A 71 -15.26 -2.08 2.49
CA GLY A 71 -15.29 -0.64 2.23
C GLY A 71 -16.51 -0.16 1.43
N ASP A 72 -17.15 -1.02 0.65
CA ASP A 72 -18.33 -0.64 -0.13
C ASP A 72 -19.61 -0.61 0.71
N VAL A 73 -19.70 -1.45 1.73
CA VAL A 73 -20.85 -1.53 2.64
C VAL A 73 -20.61 -0.81 3.97
N ALA A 74 -19.36 -0.53 4.33
CA ALA A 74 -19.00 0.18 5.54
C ALA A 74 -19.04 1.72 5.36
N ASN A 75 -19.05 2.42 6.49
CA ASN A 75 -18.85 3.87 6.48
C ASN A 75 -17.35 4.18 6.21
N LYS A 76 -17.02 4.60 4.99
CA LYS A 76 -15.65 4.85 4.54
C LYS A 76 -14.92 5.87 5.43
N THR A 77 -15.61 6.89 5.98
CA THR A 77 -15.00 7.91 6.86
C THR A 77 -14.48 7.34 8.18
N LYS A 78 -15.07 6.24 8.66
CA LYS A 78 -14.62 5.52 9.86
C LYS A 78 -13.73 4.34 9.50
N PHE A 79 -14.02 3.66 8.41
CA PHE A 79 -13.36 2.43 7.99
C PHE A 79 -11.92 2.68 7.55
N ILE A 80 -11.66 3.73 6.76
CA ILE A 80 -10.30 4.07 6.29
C ILE A 80 -9.36 4.37 7.46
N PRO A 81 -9.69 5.28 8.40
CA PRO A 81 -8.83 5.50 9.58
C PRO A 81 -8.65 4.26 10.46
N LEU A 82 -9.67 3.39 10.54
CA LEU A 82 -9.56 2.12 11.26
C LEU A 82 -8.51 1.22 10.61
N LEU A 83 -8.57 1.02 9.28
CA LEU A 83 -7.58 0.22 8.56
C LEU A 83 -6.17 0.77 8.74
N MET A 84 -6.00 2.09 8.64
CA MET A 84 -4.70 2.75 8.86
C MET A 84 -4.20 2.54 10.30
N THR A 85 -5.09 2.60 11.30
CA THR A 85 -4.72 2.34 12.69
C THR A 85 -4.29 0.89 12.90
N LEU A 86 -5.00 -0.08 12.34
CA LEU A 86 -4.64 -1.50 12.41
C LEU A 86 -3.31 -1.77 11.66
N CYS A 87 -3.08 -1.10 10.53
CA CYS A 87 -1.81 -1.15 9.82
C CYS A 87 -0.67 -0.60 10.69
N ALA A 88 -0.88 0.53 11.38
CA ALA A 88 0.10 1.10 12.30
C ALA A 88 0.42 0.14 13.47
N MET A 89 -0.57 -0.56 14.00
CA MET A 89 -0.33 -1.60 15.02
C MET A 89 0.56 -2.72 14.49
N GLY A 90 0.34 -3.17 13.24
CA GLY A 90 1.21 -4.13 12.56
C GLY A 90 2.64 -3.62 12.39
N LEU A 91 2.81 -2.33 12.04
CA LEU A 91 4.11 -1.67 11.93
C LEU A 91 4.83 -1.64 13.29
N PHE A 92 4.15 -1.25 14.37
CA PHE A 92 4.75 -1.29 15.70
C PHE A 92 5.09 -2.70 16.15
N LEU A 93 4.23 -3.70 15.87
CA LEU A 93 4.53 -5.09 16.18
C LEU A 93 5.79 -5.57 15.44
N SER A 94 5.96 -5.18 14.18
CA SER A 94 7.17 -5.45 13.40
C SER A 94 8.39 -4.74 13.98
N ALA A 95 8.26 -3.47 14.37
CA ALA A 95 9.33 -2.68 14.98
C ALA A 95 9.84 -3.28 16.29
N PHE A 96 8.94 -3.73 17.14
CA PHE A 96 9.28 -4.30 18.45
C PHE A 96 9.45 -5.82 18.45
N SER A 97 9.55 -6.44 17.26
CA SER A 97 9.71 -7.89 17.13
C SER A 97 11.01 -8.37 17.79
N VAL A 98 10.89 -9.34 18.69
CA VAL A 98 12.02 -9.99 19.38
C VAL A 98 12.43 -11.30 18.71
N ASN A 99 11.59 -11.83 17.83
CA ASN A 99 11.83 -13.03 17.05
C ASN A 99 11.17 -12.92 15.67
N LEU A 100 11.58 -13.79 14.75
CA LEU A 100 11.11 -13.79 13.37
C LEU A 100 9.59 -14.07 13.25
N PRO A 101 8.97 -15.00 13.99
CA PRO A 101 7.53 -15.18 13.97
C PRO A 101 6.73 -13.92 14.36
N MET A 102 7.19 -13.16 15.35
CA MET A 102 6.55 -11.91 15.73
C MET A 102 6.64 -10.86 14.60
N LEU A 103 7.78 -10.78 13.90
CA LEU A 103 7.91 -9.96 12.71
C LEU A 103 6.92 -10.38 11.63
N TRP A 104 6.75 -11.68 11.39
CA TRP A 104 5.80 -12.19 10.40
C TRP A 104 4.36 -11.85 10.75
N VAL A 105 3.96 -11.98 12.00
CA VAL A 105 2.61 -11.55 12.46
C VAL A 105 2.41 -10.06 12.21
N GLY A 106 3.38 -9.22 12.59
CA GLY A 106 3.33 -7.79 12.31
C GLY A 106 3.22 -7.49 10.81
N THR A 107 4.02 -8.18 10.00
CA THR A 107 4.00 -8.05 8.53
C THR A 107 2.65 -8.47 7.93
N VAL A 108 2.05 -9.57 8.41
CA VAL A 108 0.71 -10.00 7.99
C VAL A 108 -0.34 -8.94 8.30
N LEU A 109 -0.31 -8.35 9.49
CA LEU A 109 -1.22 -7.26 9.85
C LEU A 109 -1.01 -6.03 8.95
N VAL A 110 0.24 -5.66 8.67
CA VAL A 110 0.56 -4.57 7.74
C VAL A 110 -0.03 -4.88 6.37
N GLY A 111 0.24 -6.05 5.80
CA GLY A 111 -0.28 -6.45 4.49
C GLY A 111 -1.80 -6.40 4.43
N LEU A 112 -2.49 -7.03 5.38
CA LEU A 112 -3.95 -7.07 5.44
C LEU A 112 -4.59 -5.67 5.47
N PHE A 113 -4.03 -4.74 6.24
CA PHE A 113 -4.67 -3.45 6.51
C PHE A 113 -4.09 -2.28 5.70
N SER A 114 -2.96 -2.44 5.03
CA SER A 114 -2.39 -1.45 4.11
C SER A 114 -3.26 -1.18 2.87
N VAL A 115 -4.28 -2.01 2.64
CA VAL A 115 -5.28 -1.87 1.57
C VAL A 115 -6.17 -0.62 1.72
N ALA A 116 -6.01 0.18 2.77
CA ALA A 116 -6.73 1.43 2.95
C ALA A 116 -6.63 2.37 1.74
N ALA A 117 -5.50 2.37 1.02
CA ALA A 117 -5.31 3.11 -0.23
C ALA A 117 -6.34 2.71 -1.30
N GLN A 118 -6.69 1.43 -1.39
CA GLN A 118 -7.64 0.88 -2.37
C GLN A 118 -9.10 1.23 -2.03
N VAL A 119 -9.37 1.70 -0.82
CA VAL A 119 -10.67 2.24 -0.41
C VAL A 119 -10.70 3.76 -0.56
N LEU A 120 -9.55 4.45 -0.39
CA LEU A 120 -9.41 5.90 -0.54
C LEU A 120 -9.63 6.36 -1.99
N ILE A 121 -9.05 5.67 -2.97
CA ILE A 121 -9.16 6.05 -4.37
C ILE A 121 -10.60 6.01 -4.87
N PRO A 122 -11.39 4.93 -4.70
CA PRO A 122 -12.81 4.94 -5.02
C PRO A 122 -13.64 5.98 -4.24
N LEU A 123 -13.29 6.26 -2.97
CA LEU A 123 -13.94 7.34 -2.23
C LEU A 123 -13.75 8.68 -2.94
N ALA A 124 -12.55 8.96 -3.43
CA ALA A 124 -12.26 10.19 -4.15
C ALA A 124 -13.08 10.29 -5.44
N THR A 125 -13.19 9.21 -6.23
CA THR A 125 -13.98 9.21 -7.47
C THR A 125 -15.46 9.48 -7.24
N MET A 126 -16.00 9.07 -6.09
CA MET A 126 -17.40 9.29 -5.72
C MET A 126 -17.70 10.72 -5.25
N THR A 127 -16.67 11.55 -5.03
CA THR A 127 -16.80 12.88 -4.41
C THR A 127 -16.25 14.00 -5.29
N VAL A 128 -15.88 13.71 -6.53
CA VAL A 128 -15.43 14.69 -7.55
C VAL A 128 -16.38 14.69 -8.74
N GLN A 129 -16.38 15.80 -9.47
CA GLN A 129 -17.09 15.90 -10.75
C GLN A 129 -16.48 14.94 -11.78
N PRO A 130 -17.30 14.33 -12.67
CA PRO A 130 -16.81 13.35 -13.66
C PRO A 130 -15.61 13.84 -14.48
N GLU A 131 -15.60 15.15 -14.83
CA GLU A 131 -14.58 15.79 -15.64
C GLU A 131 -13.20 15.85 -14.94
N LYS A 132 -13.19 15.87 -13.59
CA LYS A 132 -11.97 15.94 -12.75
C LYS A 132 -11.54 14.60 -12.18
N THR A 133 -12.34 13.56 -12.40
CA THR A 133 -12.08 12.23 -11.82
C THR A 133 -10.71 11.69 -12.25
N GLY A 134 -10.36 11.81 -13.53
CA GLY A 134 -9.06 11.35 -14.05
C GLY A 134 -7.88 12.07 -13.40
N GLU A 135 -7.98 13.39 -13.24
CA GLU A 135 -6.93 14.20 -12.61
C GLU A 135 -6.71 13.81 -11.14
N VAL A 136 -7.79 13.67 -10.37
CA VAL A 136 -7.72 13.32 -8.95
C VAL A 136 -7.20 11.88 -8.77
N VAL A 137 -7.69 10.93 -9.55
CA VAL A 137 -7.19 9.54 -9.51
C VAL A 137 -5.72 9.49 -9.89
N GLY A 138 -5.30 10.19 -10.96
CA GLY A 138 -3.92 10.28 -11.38
C GLY A 138 -3.02 10.85 -10.27
N PHE A 139 -3.47 11.89 -9.57
CA PHE A 139 -2.75 12.47 -8.44
C PHE A 139 -2.60 11.48 -7.27
N LEU A 140 -3.67 10.80 -6.87
CA LEU A 140 -3.62 9.81 -5.79
C LEU A 140 -2.77 8.59 -6.14
N MET A 141 -2.86 8.12 -7.40
CA MET A 141 -2.04 7.01 -7.91
C MET A 141 -0.55 7.39 -7.99
N SER A 142 -0.24 8.64 -8.37
CA SER A 142 1.14 9.13 -8.32
C SER A 142 1.67 9.13 -6.89
N GLY A 143 0.87 9.59 -5.92
CA GLY A 143 1.20 9.53 -4.50
C GLY A 143 1.46 8.09 -4.03
N LEU A 144 0.61 7.15 -4.46
CA LEU A 144 0.77 5.72 -4.15
C LEU A 144 2.08 5.16 -4.72
N LEU A 145 2.36 5.38 -6.00
CA LEU A 145 3.56 4.85 -6.66
C LEU A 145 4.84 5.49 -6.12
N VAL A 146 4.86 6.81 -5.95
CA VAL A 146 5.99 7.52 -5.32
C VAL A 146 6.20 6.99 -3.90
N GLY A 147 5.12 6.77 -3.14
CA GLY A 147 5.20 6.21 -1.80
C GLY A 147 5.85 4.83 -1.75
N ILE A 148 5.52 3.93 -2.69
CA ILE A 148 6.15 2.60 -2.78
C ILE A 148 7.66 2.75 -3.03
N LEU A 149 8.05 3.54 -4.03
CA LEU A 149 9.45 3.69 -4.41
C LEU A 149 10.28 4.41 -3.33
N LEU A 150 9.69 5.44 -2.72
CA LEU A 150 10.33 6.18 -1.64
C LEU A 150 10.47 5.32 -0.38
N SER A 151 9.50 4.46 -0.09
CA SER A 151 9.51 3.62 1.10
C SER A 151 10.64 2.59 1.08
N THR A 152 10.93 1.97 -0.07
CA THR A 152 12.05 1.04 -0.23
C THR A 152 13.39 1.76 -0.05
N SER A 153 13.52 2.96 -0.63
CA SER A 153 14.74 3.77 -0.49
C SER A 153 14.95 4.26 0.94
N LEU A 154 13.89 4.72 1.61
CA LEU A 154 13.95 5.13 3.01
C LEU A 154 14.25 3.94 3.93
N ALA A 155 13.68 2.76 3.67
CA ALA A 155 13.97 1.57 4.46
C ALA A 155 15.47 1.21 4.40
N GLY A 156 16.07 1.22 3.21
CA GLY A 156 17.50 1.00 3.04
C GLY A 156 18.35 2.10 3.72
N LEU A 157 17.96 3.37 3.58
CA LEU A 157 18.66 4.50 4.21
C LEU A 157 18.65 4.41 5.73
N PHE A 158 17.47 4.18 6.34
CA PHE A 158 17.35 4.08 7.80
C PHE A 158 18.03 2.83 8.36
N SER A 159 18.04 1.73 7.60
CA SER A 159 18.78 0.53 7.97
C SER A 159 20.30 0.81 8.08
N ASN A 160 20.83 1.59 7.14
CA ASN A 160 22.25 1.93 7.09
C ASN A 160 22.66 2.97 8.16
N LEU A 161 21.84 4.03 8.35
CA LEU A 161 22.19 5.13 9.25
C LEU A 161 21.90 4.83 10.74
N PHE A 162 20.91 4.01 11.03
CA PHE A 162 20.44 3.76 12.38
C PHE A 162 20.25 2.27 12.65
N HIS A 163 19.02 1.79 12.41
CA HIS A 163 18.63 0.40 12.61
C HIS A 163 17.43 0.10 11.70
N TRP A 164 17.37 -1.09 11.09
CA TRP A 164 16.31 -1.47 10.15
C TRP A 164 14.88 -1.34 10.73
N LYS A 165 14.70 -1.40 12.04
CA LYS A 165 13.40 -1.25 12.70
C LYS A 165 12.88 0.19 12.74
N VAL A 166 13.75 1.20 12.56
CA VAL A 166 13.38 2.61 12.69
C VAL A 166 12.32 3.02 11.66
N ILE A 167 12.40 2.48 10.44
CA ILE A 167 11.41 2.77 9.40
C ILE A 167 9.99 2.33 9.80
N TYR A 168 9.86 1.20 10.50
CA TYR A 168 8.57 0.71 10.96
C TYR A 168 7.98 1.60 12.07
N VAL A 169 8.80 2.08 13.01
CA VAL A 169 8.36 3.02 14.06
C VAL A 169 7.90 4.33 13.43
N LEU A 170 8.75 4.93 12.59
CA LEU A 170 8.44 6.21 11.95
C LEU A 170 7.17 6.14 11.12
N SER A 171 7.03 5.09 10.32
CA SER A 171 5.85 4.88 9.48
C SER A 171 4.60 4.61 10.31
N GLY A 172 4.71 3.87 11.42
CA GLY A 172 3.60 3.65 12.34
C GLY A 172 3.08 4.95 12.94
N VAL A 173 3.99 5.83 13.37
CA VAL A 173 3.63 7.16 13.91
C VAL A 173 2.97 8.02 12.83
N LEU A 174 3.58 8.11 11.63
CA LEU A 174 3.02 8.88 10.51
C LEU A 174 1.65 8.33 10.08
N MET A 175 1.46 7.01 10.10
CA MET A 175 0.20 6.36 9.79
C MET A 175 -0.91 6.77 10.76
N LEU A 176 -0.62 6.84 12.07
CA LEU A 176 -1.58 7.29 13.08
C LEU A 176 -1.90 8.78 12.92
N ILE A 177 -0.91 9.63 12.64
CA ILE A 177 -1.11 11.06 12.39
C ILE A 177 -2.04 11.26 11.19
N LEU A 178 -1.77 10.57 10.07
CA LEU A 178 -2.61 10.65 8.88
C LEU A 178 -4.00 10.06 9.10
N ALA A 179 -4.13 8.94 9.82
CA ALA A 179 -5.41 8.36 10.18
C ALA A 179 -6.28 9.35 10.98
N TYR A 180 -5.67 10.02 11.96
CA TYR A 180 -6.35 11.04 12.75
C TYR A 180 -6.73 12.26 11.90
N ALA A 181 -5.82 12.74 11.06
CA ALA A 181 -6.08 13.88 10.17
C ALA A 181 -7.20 13.60 9.17
N LEU A 182 -7.28 12.39 8.63
CA LEU A 182 -8.32 11.98 7.67
C LEU A 182 -9.67 11.72 8.35
N LYS A 183 -9.68 11.22 9.58
CA LYS A 183 -10.93 10.89 10.32
C LYS A 183 -11.94 12.02 10.34
N SER A 184 -11.48 13.27 10.46
CA SER A 184 -12.33 14.47 10.54
C SER A 184 -12.55 15.19 9.20
N ARG A 185 -11.80 14.81 8.16
CA ARG A 185 -11.77 15.53 6.86
C ARG A 185 -12.38 14.74 5.71
N LEU A 186 -12.47 13.40 5.82
CA LEU A 186 -13.04 12.59 4.75
C LEU A 186 -14.52 12.89 4.56
N PRO A 187 -14.98 13.10 3.30
CA PRO A 187 -16.37 13.33 2.99
C PRO A 187 -17.20 12.07 3.27
N TYR A 188 -18.41 12.26 3.76
CA TYR A 188 -19.36 11.18 3.92
C TYR A 188 -19.95 10.79 2.56
N VAL A 189 -19.84 9.52 2.21
CA VAL A 189 -20.49 8.95 1.03
C VAL A 189 -21.47 7.87 1.49
N MET A 190 -22.62 7.85 0.84
CA MET A 190 -23.65 6.85 1.13
C MET A 190 -23.10 5.45 0.85
N ARG A 191 -23.22 4.56 1.83
CA ARG A 191 -22.82 3.15 1.71
C ARG A 191 -23.81 2.38 0.85
N MET A 192 -23.32 1.37 0.17
CA MET A 192 -24.20 0.45 -0.57
C MET A 192 -25.04 -0.37 0.43
N LYS A 193 -26.33 -0.49 0.14
CA LYS A 193 -27.24 -1.36 0.91
C LYS A 193 -27.18 -2.78 0.31
N MET A 194 -26.06 -3.44 0.48
CA MET A 194 -25.86 -4.84 0.07
C MET A 194 -25.32 -5.63 1.26
N ASP A 195 -25.65 -6.91 1.28
CA ASP A 195 -25.01 -7.84 2.20
C ASP A 195 -23.59 -8.18 1.73
N TYR A 196 -22.67 -8.38 2.68
CA TYR A 196 -21.26 -8.67 2.36
C TYR A 196 -21.08 -9.89 1.45
N GLY A 197 -21.89 -10.95 1.65
CA GLY A 197 -21.87 -12.13 0.80
C GLY A 197 -22.31 -11.84 -0.64
N GLN A 198 -23.28 -10.93 -0.83
CA GLN A 198 -23.77 -10.55 -2.15
C GLN A 198 -22.71 -9.84 -2.99
N ILE A 199 -21.73 -9.17 -2.36
CA ILE A 199 -20.63 -8.54 -3.09
C ILE A 199 -19.83 -9.60 -3.84
N PHE A 200 -19.46 -10.71 -3.21
CA PHE A 200 -18.71 -11.79 -3.87
C PHE A 200 -19.51 -12.45 -5.00
N VAL A 201 -20.81 -12.61 -4.82
CA VAL A 201 -21.70 -13.12 -5.88
C VAL A 201 -21.70 -12.16 -7.07
N SER A 202 -21.84 -10.84 -6.82
CA SER A 202 -21.81 -9.82 -7.88
C SER A 202 -20.45 -9.75 -8.58
N MET A 203 -19.34 -9.84 -7.84
CA MET A 203 -17.98 -9.91 -8.41
C MET A 203 -17.82 -11.15 -9.31
N ALA A 204 -18.28 -12.33 -8.86
CA ALA A 204 -18.21 -13.54 -9.66
C ALA A 204 -19.07 -13.46 -10.93
N GLN A 205 -20.26 -12.86 -10.84
CA GLN A 205 -21.12 -12.62 -11.99
C GLN A 205 -20.48 -11.65 -12.99
N LEU A 206 -19.90 -10.54 -12.50
CA LEU A 206 -19.23 -9.54 -13.32
C LEU A 206 -18.05 -10.15 -14.07
N LEU A 207 -17.22 -10.96 -13.41
CA LEU A 207 -16.11 -11.67 -14.04
C LEU A 207 -16.55 -12.65 -15.13
N LYS A 208 -17.74 -13.28 -14.98
CA LYS A 208 -18.29 -14.18 -15.99
C LYS A 208 -18.90 -13.43 -17.18
N GLN A 209 -19.54 -12.28 -16.94
CA GLN A 209 -20.23 -11.50 -17.95
C GLN A 209 -19.30 -10.59 -18.75
N GLU A 210 -18.31 -9.96 -18.07
CA GLU A 210 -17.45 -8.96 -18.67
C GLU A 210 -16.05 -9.52 -19.01
N LYS A 211 -15.94 -10.21 -20.16
CA LYS A 211 -14.67 -10.78 -20.64
C LYS A 211 -13.54 -9.75 -20.77
N ARG A 212 -13.88 -8.49 -21.13
CA ARG A 212 -12.90 -7.40 -21.23
C ARG A 212 -12.29 -7.04 -19.87
N LEU A 213 -13.11 -7.07 -18.81
CA LEU A 213 -12.64 -6.85 -17.44
C LEU A 213 -11.66 -7.95 -17.03
N LEU A 214 -12.01 -9.21 -17.29
CA LEU A 214 -11.15 -10.36 -16.99
C LEU A 214 -9.80 -10.28 -17.71
N LEU A 215 -9.81 -9.97 -19.02
CA LEU A 215 -8.58 -9.82 -19.81
C LEU A 215 -7.70 -8.68 -19.28
N ARG A 216 -8.27 -7.52 -18.93
CA ARG A 216 -7.54 -6.41 -18.35
C ARG A 216 -6.99 -6.76 -16.95
N ALA A 217 -7.76 -7.46 -16.13
CA ALA A 217 -7.30 -7.92 -14.81
C ALA A 217 -6.13 -8.90 -14.93
N LEU A 218 -6.21 -9.85 -15.87
CA LEU A 218 -5.11 -10.78 -16.15
C LEU A 218 -3.86 -10.07 -16.67
N ALA A 219 -4.01 -9.17 -17.64
CA ALA A 219 -2.89 -8.38 -18.16
C ALA A 219 -2.23 -7.53 -17.06
N GLY A 220 -3.03 -6.86 -16.21
CA GLY A 220 -2.54 -6.12 -15.05
C GLY A 220 -1.83 -7.02 -14.05
N GLY A 221 -2.38 -8.20 -13.78
CA GLY A 221 -1.79 -9.21 -12.89
C GLY A 221 -0.42 -9.71 -13.39
N PHE A 222 -0.31 -10.03 -14.69
CA PHE A 222 0.96 -10.43 -15.29
C PHE A 222 1.99 -9.29 -15.29
N ALA A 223 1.57 -8.06 -15.60
CA ALA A 223 2.45 -6.89 -15.54
C ALA A 223 2.96 -6.66 -14.11
N PHE A 224 2.07 -6.72 -13.10
CA PHE A 224 2.46 -6.57 -11.70
C PHE A 224 3.37 -7.70 -11.23
N ALA A 225 3.12 -8.94 -11.62
CA ALA A 225 3.97 -10.08 -11.33
C ALA A 225 5.38 -9.91 -11.93
N ALA A 226 5.48 -9.47 -13.20
CA ALA A 226 6.75 -9.22 -13.86
C ALA A 226 7.57 -8.13 -13.13
N VAL A 227 6.93 -7.03 -12.75
CA VAL A 227 7.57 -5.95 -11.98
C VAL A 227 8.01 -6.44 -10.59
N SER A 228 7.17 -7.22 -9.91
CA SER A 228 7.48 -7.76 -8.59
C SER A 228 8.66 -8.74 -8.63
N ILE A 229 8.71 -9.61 -9.64
CA ILE A 229 9.83 -10.53 -9.86
C ILE A 229 11.11 -9.72 -10.14
N LEU A 230 11.04 -8.71 -11.01
CA LEU A 230 12.19 -7.88 -11.35
C LEU A 230 12.79 -7.21 -10.11
N TYR A 231 11.97 -6.50 -9.32
CA TYR A 231 12.46 -5.82 -8.11
C TYR A 231 12.96 -6.78 -7.03
N SER A 232 12.29 -7.91 -6.83
CA SER A 232 12.73 -8.92 -5.87
C SER A 232 14.04 -9.58 -6.31
N THR A 233 14.19 -9.88 -7.60
CA THR A 233 15.39 -10.50 -8.14
C THR A 233 16.58 -9.54 -8.12
N ILE A 234 16.37 -8.25 -8.47
CA ILE A 234 17.41 -7.23 -8.37
C ILE A 234 17.87 -7.06 -6.92
N ALA A 235 16.94 -6.95 -5.97
CA ALA A 235 17.28 -6.82 -4.55
C ALA A 235 18.12 -8.02 -4.06
N LEU A 236 17.71 -9.24 -4.42
CA LEU A 236 18.42 -10.46 -4.07
C LEU A 236 19.80 -10.53 -4.72
N LEU A 237 19.92 -10.20 -6.01
CA LEU A 237 21.16 -10.20 -6.76
C LEU A 237 22.17 -9.20 -6.16
N LEU A 238 21.73 -7.98 -5.87
CA LEU A 238 22.57 -6.94 -5.30
C LEU A 238 23.03 -7.28 -3.88
N SER A 239 22.17 -7.94 -3.09
CA SER A 239 22.49 -8.40 -1.74
C SER A 239 23.43 -9.60 -1.74
N SER A 240 23.08 -10.67 -2.47
CA SER A 240 23.78 -11.96 -2.39
C SER A 240 25.03 -12.05 -3.27
N ALA A 241 24.99 -11.54 -4.51
CA ALA A 241 26.09 -11.66 -5.46
C ALA A 241 27.10 -10.49 -5.36
N HIS A 242 26.61 -9.29 -5.04
CA HIS A 242 27.46 -8.09 -4.99
C HIS A 242 27.70 -7.57 -3.57
N HIS A 243 27.06 -8.14 -2.55
CA HIS A 243 27.18 -7.74 -1.14
C HIS A 243 26.97 -6.24 -0.89
N LEU A 244 26.07 -5.63 -1.67
CA LEU A 244 25.79 -4.20 -1.55
C LEU A 244 24.92 -3.93 -0.31
N PRO A 245 25.14 -2.79 0.36
CA PRO A 245 24.34 -2.41 1.53
C PRO A 245 22.88 -2.11 1.15
N ASP A 246 21.96 -2.28 2.10
CA ASP A 246 20.53 -2.03 1.97
C ASP A 246 20.22 -0.64 1.36
N LEU A 247 21.09 0.35 1.63
CA LEU A 247 20.99 1.70 1.08
C LEU A 247 21.02 1.69 -0.47
N VAL A 248 21.99 0.99 -1.06
CA VAL A 248 22.16 0.94 -2.53
C VAL A 248 21.00 0.19 -3.15
N ILE A 249 20.56 -0.91 -2.52
CA ILE A 249 19.42 -1.71 -2.97
C ILE A 249 18.15 -0.84 -2.97
N GLY A 250 17.92 -0.06 -1.91
CA GLY A 250 16.80 0.87 -1.83
C GLY A 250 16.86 2.00 -2.89
N MET A 251 18.05 2.51 -3.20
CA MET A 251 18.23 3.59 -4.19
C MET A 251 17.88 3.17 -5.62
N VAL A 252 18.03 1.90 -5.97
CA VAL A 252 17.64 1.40 -7.31
C VAL A 252 16.16 1.69 -7.60
N SER A 253 15.32 1.66 -6.58
CA SER A 253 13.89 1.97 -6.71
C SER A 253 13.60 3.43 -7.07
N LEU A 254 14.51 4.37 -6.76
CA LEU A 254 14.31 5.80 -7.06
C LEU A 254 14.24 6.09 -8.56
N VAL A 255 14.90 5.28 -9.39
CA VAL A 255 14.83 5.42 -10.84
C VAL A 255 13.40 5.29 -11.35
N GLY A 256 12.57 4.46 -10.71
CA GLY A 256 11.16 4.29 -11.03
C GLY A 256 10.26 5.50 -10.73
N ILE A 257 10.73 6.48 -9.91
CA ILE A 257 9.94 7.66 -9.53
C ILE A 257 9.57 8.51 -10.76
N PHE A 258 10.47 8.63 -11.73
CA PHE A 258 10.19 9.37 -12.97
C PHE A 258 9.02 8.74 -13.74
N GLY A 259 8.95 7.40 -13.80
CA GLY A 259 7.80 6.68 -14.37
C GLY A 259 6.52 6.89 -13.57
N ALA A 260 6.61 6.86 -12.23
CA ALA A 260 5.46 7.08 -11.35
C ALA A 260 4.86 8.48 -11.49
N LEU A 261 5.68 9.51 -11.64
CA LEU A 261 5.23 10.90 -11.84
C LEU A 261 4.53 11.09 -13.20
N SER A 262 4.87 10.29 -14.21
CA SER A 262 4.23 10.38 -15.53
C SER A 262 2.74 9.99 -15.50
N THR A 263 2.28 9.24 -14.51
CA THR A 263 0.86 8.83 -14.38
C THR A 263 -0.10 10.00 -14.26
N GLN A 264 0.36 11.15 -13.77
CA GLN A 264 -0.43 12.39 -13.67
C GLN A 264 -0.85 12.91 -15.05
N TYR A 265 -0.04 12.66 -16.07
CA TYR A 265 -0.30 13.13 -17.44
C TYR A 265 -1.19 12.16 -18.23
N ILE A 266 -1.22 10.89 -17.84
CA ILE A 266 -2.05 9.86 -18.48
C ILE A 266 -3.52 9.99 -18.07
N GLY A 267 -3.79 10.53 -16.89
CA GLY A 267 -5.15 10.74 -16.35
C GLY A 267 -5.87 11.99 -16.90
N ARG A 268 -5.18 12.80 -17.71
CA ARG A 268 -5.75 13.98 -18.42
C ARG A 268 -6.20 13.61 -19.80
#